data_f3641d619174fdb9061de091095c7862
#
_entry.id   f3641d619174fdb9061de091095c7862
#
_cell.length_a   1.000
_cell.length_b   1.000
_cell.length_c   1.000
_cell.angle_alpha   90.00
_cell.angle_beta   90.00
_cell.angle_gamma   90.00
#
_symmetry.space_group_name_H-M   'P 1'
#
loop_
_entity.id
_entity.type
_entity.pdbx_description
1 polymer ?
#
loop_
_entity_poly.entity_id
_entity_poly.type
_entity_poly.pdbx_seq_one_letter_code
_entity_poly.pdbx_strand_id
1 'polypeptide(L)'
;KLELYDLSAKGYKEVVLVGIDLSSYGKDIGCHLVDAVTMACTTEGIERVRLGSLEPLMLTDKNLSILAGLPNFCPQFHLSLQSGCDATLKRMNRHYDTAFYRELVQRIRSRFDNPSITTDLMVGFPGETQEEFEQSLDFAREIGFAKVHVFAYSIRPGTRAAKMPDQLTRQQKEQRSHQMAQVTEESRKSFLQSQVGMVESVLFETEKLDGMQHGYTKNYTPVCVQSDRELCGSIHSVRITGAKDDYCIGQLLTEQEQAE
;
A
#
# COMPACT_ATOMS: atom_id res chain seq x y z
N LYS A 1 6.67 9.78 20.99
CA LYS A 1 5.76 10.92 21.26
C LYS A 1 6.46 12.26 21.09
N LEU A 2 7.65 12.46 21.68
CA LEU A 2 8.42 13.72 21.53
C LEU A 2 8.71 14.03 20.06
N GLU A 3 9.14 13.04 19.29
CA GLU A 3 9.41 13.17 17.85
C GLU A 3 8.16 13.63 17.07
N LEU A 4 6.97 13.11 17.39
CA LEU A 4 5.73 13.53 16.77
C LEU A 4 5.41 15.01 17.02
N TYR A 5 5.65 15.50 18.25
CA TYR A 5 5.50 16.92 18.55
C TYR A 5 6.51 17.78 17.81
N ASP A 6 7.75 17.34 17.70
CA ASP A 6 8.79 18.06 16.96
C ASP A 6 8.45 18.15 15.46
N LEU A 7 7.95 17.06 14.88
CA LEU A 7 7.50 17.04 13.47
C LEU A 7 6.29 17.97 13.27
N SER A 8 5.30 17.88 14.14
CA SER A 8 4.12 18.76 14.11
C SER A 8 4.52 20.24 14.22
N ALA A 9 5.41 20.58 15.17
CA ALA A 9 5.90 21.96 15.35
C ALA A 9 6.68 22.48 14.14
N LYS A 10 7.28 21.59 13.31
CA LYS A 10 7.92 21.92 12.04
C LYS A 10 6.93 22.02 10.86
N GLY A 11 5.64 21.79 11.11
CA GLY A 11 4.59 21.89 10.10
C GLY A 11 4.35 20.64 9.25
N TYR A 12 4.97 19.49 9.58
CA TYR A 12 4.67 18.25 8.90
C TYR A 12 3.26 17.78 9.18
N LYS A 13 2.50 17.51 8.11
CA LYS A 13 1.08 17.12 8.17
C LYS A 13 0.88 15.60 8.19
N GLU A 14 1.78 14.85 7.57
CA GLU A 14 1.72 13.39 7.48
C GLU A 14 2.97 12.76 8.12
N VAL A 15 2.75 11.67 8.83
CA VAL A 15 3.82 10.81 9.36
C VAL A 15 3.60 9.38 8.90
N VAL A 16 4.70 8.69 8.57
CA VAL A 16 4.69 7.27 8.21
C VAL A 16 5.40 6.49 9.31
N LEU A 17 4.67 5.60 9.97
CA LEU A 17 5.24 4.70 10.96
C LEU A 17 5.84 3.49 10.24
N VAL A 18 7.14 3.36 10.30
CA VAL A 18 7.91 2.30 9.63
C VAL A 18 8.77 1.52 10.62
N GLY A 19 9.08 0.29 10.27
CA GLY A 19 9.97 -0.57 11.04
C GLY A 19 10.35 -1.81 10.23
N ILE A 20 11.46 -2.46 10.59
CA ILE A 20 11.89 -3.72 9.98
C ILE A 20 10.85 -4.83 10.23
N ASP A 21 10.27 -4.83 11.44
CA ASP A 21 9.20 -5.74 11.85
C ASP A 21 8.21 -4.99 12.75
N LEU A 22 7.22 -4.36 12.14
CA LEU A 22 6.14 -3.68 12.87
C LEU A 22 5.31 -4.64 13.72
N SER A 23 5.32 -5.95 13.40
CA SER A 23 4.59 -6.97 14.15
C SER A 23 5.16 -7.22 15.54
N SER A 24 6.41 -6.86 15.75
CA SER A 24 7.10 -6.99 17.02
C SER A 24 7.07 -5.73 17.90
N TYR A 25 6.47 -4.64 17.38
CA TYR A 25 6.42 -3.38 18.14
C TYR A 25 5.75 -3.55 19.52
N GLY A 26 6.44 -3.10 20.55
CA GLY A 26 5.92 -2.99 21.91
C GLY A 26 5.76 -4.29 22.68
N LYS A 27 6.10 -5.46 22.10
CA LYS A 27 5.98 -6.77 22.80
C LYS A 27 6.78 -6.84 24.10
N ASP A 28 7.91 -6.15 24.14
CA ASP A 28 8.82 -6.08 25.28
C ASP A 28 8.32 -5.16 26.41
N ILE A 29 7.43 -4.22 26.10
CA ILE A 29 6.86 -3.25 27.04
C ILE A 29 5.34 -3.37 27.19
N GLY A 30 4.72 -4.44 26.64
CA GLY A 30 3.29 -4.68 26.76
C GLY A 30 2.40 -3.73 25.94
N CYS A 31 2.93 -3.12 24.89
CA CYS A 31 2.20 -2.26 23.95
C CYS A 31 2.03 -2.95 22.61
N HIS A 32 1.14 -2.39 21.77
CA HIS A 32 0.84 -2.87 20.44
C HIS A 32 1.03 -1.75 19.40
N LEU A 33 1.22 -2.12 18.14
CA LEU A 33 1.34 -1.15 17.04
C LEU A 33 0.15 -0.18 16.99
N VAL A 34 -1.07 -0.66 17.23
CA VAL A 34 -2.27 0.19 17.25
C VAL A 34 -2.23 1.28 18.33
N ASP A 35 -1.50 1.07 19.43
CA ASP A 35 -1.31 2.09 20.47
C ASP A 35 -0.42 3.23 19.95
N ALA A 36 0.64 2.88 19.20
CA ALA A 36 1.50 3.87 18.56
C ALA A 36 0.76 4.65 17.46
N VAL A 37 -0.04 3.95 16.65
CA VAL A 37 -0.89 4.59 15.61
C VAL A 37 -1.90 5.54 16.26
N THR A 38 -2.58 5.10 17.31
CA THR A 38 -3.53 5.94 18.05
C THR A 38 -2.86 7.18 18.62
N MET A 39 -1.67 7.03 19.21
CA MET A 39 -0.87 8.14 19.71
C MET A 39 -0.51 9.13 18.59
N ALA A 40 -0.11 8.63 17.43
CA ALA A 40 0.23 9.48 16.30
C ALA A 40 -1.01 10.21 15.75
N CYS A 41 -2.13 9.50 15.57
CA CYS A 41 -3.38 10.08 15.10
C CYS A 41 -4.00 11.13 16.05
N THR A 42 -3.67 11.05 17.34
CA THR A 42 -4.16 12.01 18.36
C THR A 42 -3.16 13.12 18.68
N THR A 43 -2.01 13.15 18.01
CA THR A 43 -1.02 14.23 18.16
C THR A 43 -1.50 15.46 17.41
N GLU A 44 -1.62 16.59 18.11
CA GLU A 44 -2.03 17.87 17.53
C GLU A 44 -1.11 18.29 16.37
N GLY A 45 -1.69 18.74 15.26
CA GLY A 45 -0.97 19.15 14.05
C GLY A 45 -0.60 18.02 13.09
N ILE A 46 -0.70 16.75 13.49
CA ILE A 46 -0.58 15.60 12.60
C ILE A 46 -1.96 15.27 12.03
N GLU A 47 -2.14 15.48 10.74
CA GLU A 47 -3.41 15.31 10.04
C GLU A 47 -3.54 13.95 9.35
N ARG A 48 -2.42 13.26 9.12
CA ARG A 48 -2.36 11.96 8.46
C ARG A 48 -1.33 11.03 9.09
N VAL A 49 -1.73 9.79 9.32
CA VAL A 49 -0.84 8.74 9.82
C VAL A 49 -0.92 7.53 8.90
N ARG A 50 0.21 7.13 8.36
CA ARG A 50 0.35 6.00 7.43
C ARG A 50 1.22 4.92 8.05
N LEU A 51 0.96 3.67 7.69
CA LEU A 51 1.81 2.54 8.05
C LEU A 51 2.69 2.11 6.88
N GLY A 52 3.89 1.66 7.18
CA GLY A 52 4.73 0.93 6.25
C GLY A 52 4.21 -0.49 6.01
N SER A 53 5.11 -1.40 5.59
CA SER A 53 4.75 -2.78 5.28
C SER A 53 4.24 -3.55 6.51
N LEU A 54 3.15 -4.28 6.32
CA LEU A 54 2.47 -5.04 7.36
C LEU A 54 2.47 -6.54 7.03
N GLU A 55 2.75 -7.35 8.04
CA GLU A 55 2.44 -8.77 7.97
C GLU A 55 0.92 -8.98 8.08
N PRO A 56 0.29 -9.76 7.18
CA PRO A 56 -1.16 -9.93 7.15
C PRO A 56 -1.78 -10.35 8.49
N LEU A 57 -1.09 -11.20 9.25
CA LEU A 57 -1.56 -11.72 10.54
C LEU A 57 -1.71 -10.66 11.65
N MET A 58 -1.11 -9.48 11.49
CA MET A 58 -1.25 -8.39 12.45
C MET A 58 -2.63 -7.74 12.44
N LEU A 59 -3.31 -7.78 11.31
CA LEU A 59 -4.58 -7.08 11.11
C LEU A 59 -5.75 -7.93 11.58
N THR A 60 -5.84 -8.12 12.89
CA THR A 60 -7.01 -8.74 13.54
C THR A 60 -8.23 -7.83 13.42
N ASP A 61 -9.44 -8.39 13.63
CA ASP A 61 -10.68 -7.60 13.66
C ASP A 61 -10.66 -6.46 14.67
N LYS A 62 -10.05 -6.70 15.83
CA LYS A 62 -9.86 -5.69 16.86
C LYS A 62 -8.98 -4.55 16.35
N ASN A 63 -7.85 -4.87 15.74
CA ASN A 63 -6.92 -3.86 15.23
C ASN A 63 -7.56 -3.06 14.08
N LEU A 64 -8.25 -3.72 13.15
CA LEU A 64 -8.96 -3.04 12.07
C LEU A 64 -10.06 -2.10 12.59
N SER A 65 -10.81 -2.52 13.62
CA SER A 65 -11.85 -1.68 14.23
C SER A 65 -11.26 -0.44 14.93
N ILE A 66 -10.11 -0.58 15.59
CA ILE A 66 -9.42 0.58 16.20
C ILE A 66 -8.96 1.54 15.09
N LEU A 67 -8.27 1.04 14.07
CA LEU A 67 -7.75 1.85 12.97
C LEU A 67 -8.88 2.57 12.22
N ALA A 68 -10.00 1.90 11.95
CA ALA A 68 -11.16 2.50 11.28
C ALA A 68 -11.82 3.62 12.10
N GLY A 69 -11.66 3.60 13.43
CA GLY A 69 -12.14 4.68 14.31
C GLY A 69 -11.23 5.91 14.38
N LEU A 70 -10.06 5.89 13.72
CA LEU A 70 -9.10 6.98 13.77
C LEU A 70 -9.23 7.87 12.52
N PRO A 71 -9.73 9.12 12.63
CA PRO A 71 -10.01 9.97 11.46
C PRO A 71 -8.75 10.36 10.68
N ASN A 72 -7.58 10.41 11.35
CA ASN A 72 -6.30 10.77 10.75
C ASN A 72 -5.56 9.55 10.18
N PHE A 73 -6.08 8.34 10.36
CA PHE A 73 -5.48 7.14 9.78
C PHE A 73 -5.69 7.12 8.26
N CYS A 74 -4.63 6.84 7.52
CA CYS A 74 -4.65 6.73 6.06
C CYS A 74 -4.98 5.28 5.66
N PRO A 75 -6.09 5.03 4.93
CA PRO A 75 -6.53 3.69 4.57
C PRO A 75 -5.72 3.12 3.39
N GLN A 76 -4.40 3.10 3.52
CA GLN A 76 -3.48 2.47 2.60
C GLN A 76 -2.78 1.33 3.33
N PHE A 77 -2.91 0.11 2.80
CA PHE A 77 -2.39 -1.11 3.41
C PHE A 77 -1.39 -1.77 2.47
N HIS A 78 -0.11 -1.71 2.82
CA HIS A 78 0.89 -2.51 2.15
C HIS A 78 1.02 -3.85 2.89
N LEU A 79 0.40 -4.90 2.33
CA LEU A 79 0.31 -6.23 2.94
C LEU A 79 1.25 -7.19 2.22
N SER A 80 2.26 -7.72 2.91
CA SER A 80 3.25 -8.62 2.33
C SER A 80 2.61 -9.96 1.94
N LEU A 81 2.24 -10.15 0.66
CA LEU A 81 1.69 -11.42 0.15
C LEU A 81 2.78 -12.41 -0.25
N GLN A 82 3.71 -11.96 -1.06
CA GLN A 82 4.86 -12.68 -1.62
C GLN A 82 4.51 -13.69 -2.73
N SER A 83 3.41 -14.44 -2.67
CA SER A 83 2.91 -15.34 -3.72
C SER A 83 1.40 -15.52 -3.61
N GLY A 84 0.71 -15.65 -4.72
CA GLY A 84 -0.71 -15.99 -4.78
C GLY A 84 -0.98 -17.50 -4.85
N CYS A 85 -0.01 -18.34 -4.52
CA CYS A 85 -0.16 -19.80 -4.49
C CYS A 85 0.24 -20.37 -3.13
N ASP A 86 -0.64 -21.15 -2.51
CA ASP A 86 -0.44 -21.71 -1.16
C ASP A 86 0.78 -22.64 -1.07
N ALA A 87 1.04 -23.44 -2.10
CA ALA A 87 2.20 -24.31 -2.13
C ALA A 87 3.52 -23.50 -2.10
N THR A 88 3.57 -22.39 -2.84
CA THR A 88 4.71 -21.47 -2.85
C THR A 88 4.82 -20.73 -1.54
N LEU A 89 3.72 -20.21 -0.97
CA LEU A 89 3.70 -19.57 0.36
C LEU A 89 4.25 -20.49 1.45
N LYS A 90 3.85 -21.77 1.43
CA LYS A 90 4.37 -22.78 2.35
C LYS A 90 5.88 -23.01 2.19
N ARG A 91 6.38 -23.06 0.94
CA ARG A 91 7.83 -23.16 0.68
C ARG A 91 8.60 -21.92 1.15
N MET A 92 7.98 -20.73 1.05
CA MET A 92 8.51 -19.47 1.58
C MET A 92 8.44 -19.38 3.11
N ASN A 93 7.87 -20.38 3.79
CA ASN A 93 7.62 -20.39 5.24
C ASN A 93 6.69 -19.27 5.69
N ARG A 94 5.66 -18.94 4.88
CA ARG A 94 4.60 -18.03 5.28
C ARG A 94 3.58 -18.75 6.14
N HIS A 95 3.01 -18.03 7.12
CA HIS A 95 2.08 -18.59 8.10
C HIS A 95 0.61 -18.20 7.81
N TYR A 96 0.34 -17.79 6.59
CA TYR A 96 -0.98 -17.52 6.03
C TYR A 96 -1.08 -18.16 4.65
N ASP A 97 -2.31 -18.34 4.19
CA ASP A 97 -2.65 -18.83 2.85
C ASP A 97 -3.44 -17.76 2.05
N THR A 98 -3.77 -18.08 0.81
CA THR A 98 -4.52 -17.19 -0.07
C THR A 98 -5.95 -16.95 0.42
N ALA A 99 -6.57 -17.94 1.06
CA ALA A 99 -7.92 -17.80 1.62
C ALA A 99 -7.92 -16.76 2.75
N PHE A 100 -7.01 -16.87 3.71
CA PHE A 100 -6.84 -15.89 4.78
C PHE A 100 -6.58 -14.48 4.23
N TYR A 101 -5.70 -14.37 3.24
CA TYR A 101 -5.37 -13.06 2.66
C TYR A 101 -6.58 -12.42 1.96
N ARG A 102 -7.34 -13.21 1.20
CA ARG A 102 -8.61 -12.78 0.57
C ARG A 102 -9.60 -12.26 1.60
N GLU A 103 -9.84 -13.02 2.66
CA GLU A 103 -10.73 -12.61 3.74
C GLU A 103 -10.26 -11.33 4.43
N LEU A 104 -8.95 -11.18 4.66
CA LEU A 104 -8.39 -9.96 5.23
C LEU A 104 -8.66 -8.75 4.33
N VAL A 105 -8.43 -8.86 3.01
CA VAL A 105 -8.71 -7.78 2.06
C VAL A 105 -10.20 -7.41 2.06
N GLN A 106 -11.09 -8.40 2.10
CA GLN A 106 -12.54 -8.16 2.20
C GLN A 106 -12.91 -7.43 3.49
N ARG A 107 -12.34 -7.82 4.63
CA ARG A 107 -12.53 -7.14 5.93
C ARG A 107 -12.04 -5.69 5.90
N ILE A 108 -10.90 -5.41 5.25
CA ILE A 108 -10.42 -4.05 5.08
C ILE A 108 -11.40 -3.25 4.21
N ARG A 109 -11.78 -3.77 3.05
CA ARG A 109 -12.70 -3.09 2.13
C ARG A 109 -14.10 -2.84 2.71
N SER A 110 -14.52 -3.65 3.67
CA SER A 110 -15.81 -3.45 4.35
C SER A 110 -15.76 -2.43 5.49
N ARG A 111 -14.58 -2.11 6.02
CA ARG A 111 -14.42 -1.24 7.20
C ARG A 111 -13.87 0.15 6.87
N PHE A 112 -13.18 0.28 5.77
CA PHE A 112 -12.58 1.55 5.36
C PHE A 112 -13.22 2.05 4.08
N ASP A 113 -13.42 3.34 4.01
CA ASP A 113 -13.87 3.97 2.79
C ASP A 113 -12.70 4.08 1.80
N ASN A 114 -12.91 3.60 0.58
CA ASN A 114 -11.96 3.63 -0.53
C ASN A 114 -10.51 3.22 -0.16
N PRO A 115 -10.27 2.04 0.50
CA PRO A 115 -8.93 1.67 0.89
C PRO A 115 -8.10 1.20 -0.30
N SER A 116 -6.81 1.52 -0.30
CA SER A 116 -5.87 0.92 -1.25
C SER A 116 -5.14 -0.27 -0.62
N ILE A 117 -5.03 -1.35 -1.39
CA ILE A 117 -4.24 -2.54 -1.03
C ILE A 117 -3.05 -2.62 -1.99
N THR A 118 -1.85 -2.62 -1.43
CA THR A 118 -0.60 -2.79 -2.16
C THR A 118 0.18 -3.97 -1.62
N THR A 119 1.05 -4.56 -2.42
CA THR A 119 1.82 -5.73 -2.00
C THR A 119 3.13 -5.89 -2.74
N ASP A 120 3.95 -6.81 -2.24
CA ASP A 120 5.09 -7.37 -2.94
C ASP A 120 4.75 -8.78 -3.44
N LEU A 121 5.09 -9.09 -4.69
CA LEU A 121 5.02 -10.43 -5.28
C LEU A 121 6.38 -10.86 -5.80
N MET A 122 6.81 -12.02 -5.37
CA MET A 122 8.04 -12.65 -5.83
C MET A 122 7.71 -13.78 -6.80
N VAL A 123 8.32 -13.75 -7.98
CA VAL A 123 8.17 -14.79 -9.00
C VAL A 123 9.45 -15.62 -9.13
N GLY A 124 9.30 -16.87 -9.54
CA GLY A 124 10.44 -17.75 -9.76
C GLY A 124 11.15 -18.19 -8.48
N PHE A 125 10.41 -18.32 -7.39
CA PHE A 125 10.93 -18.95 -6.16
C PHE A 125 11.31 -20.40 -6.43
N PRO A 126 12.34 -20.98 -5.76
CA PRO A 126 12.76 -22.36 -6.01
C PRO A 126 11.60 -23.36 -5.95
N GLY A 127 11.48 -24.19 -6.98
CA GLY A 127 10.40 -25.17 -7.12
C GLY A 127 9.03 -24.61 -7.51
N GLU A 128 8.90 -23.34 -7.86
CA GLU A 128 7.65 -22.80 -8.38
C GLU A 128 7.35 -23.39 -9.76
N THR A 129 6.27 -24.18 -9.86
CA THR A 129 5.84 -24.78 -11.14
C THR A 129 5.11 -23.74 -12.02
N GLN A 130 4.78 -24.12 -13.23
CA GLN A 130 4.00 -23.26 -14.13
C GLN A 130 2.57 -23.08 -13.58
N GLU A 131 1.96 -24.14 -13.10
CA GLU A 131 0.61 -24.13 -12.51
C GLU A 131 0.54 -23.26 -11.25
N GLU A 132 1.57 -23.31 -10.40
CA GLU A 132 1.65 -22.45 -9.21
C GLU A 132 1.82 -20.97 -9.57
N PHE A 133 2.57 -20.68 -10.61
CA PHE A 133 2.71 -19.32 -11.13
C PHE A 133 1.39 -18.81 -11.71
N GLU A 134 0.65 -19.64 -12.48
CA GLU A 134 -0.68 -19.30 -13.01
C GLU A 134 -1.69 -19.03 -11.89
N GLN A 135 -1.71 -19.84 -10.83
CA GLN A 135 -2.51 -19.58 -9.64
C GLN A 135 -2.17 -18.21 -9.02
N SER A 136 -0.88 -17.87 -8.97
CA SER A 136 -0.45 -16.57 -8.45
C SER A 136 -0.89 -15.39 -9.33
N LEU A 137 -0.89 -15.54 -10.66
CA LEU A 137 -1.44 -14.56 -11.60
C LEU A 137 -2.95 -14.36 -11.38
N ASP A 138 -3.70 -15.46 -11.27
CA ASP A 138 -5.15 -15.42 -11.09
C ASP A 138 -5.53 -14.79 -9.75
N PHE A 139 -4.79 -15.10 -8.70
CA PHE A 139 -4.99 -14.48 -7.39
C PHE A 139 -4.68 -12.96 -7.41
N ALA A 140 -3.64 -12.55 -8.12
CA ALA A 140 -3.32 -11.13 -8.29
C ALA A 140 -4.46 -10.37 -9.00
N ARG A 141 -5.06 -10.98 -10.06
CA ARG A 141 -6.25 -10.44 -10.74
C ARG A 141 -7.46 -10.37 -9.82
N GLU A 142 -7.72 -11.43 -9.08
CA GLU A 142 -8.85 -11.52 -8.15
C GLU A 142 -8.81 -10.43 -7.08
N ILE A 143 -7.66 -10.24 -6.46
CA ILE A 143 -7.50 -9.23 -5.41
C ILE A 143 -7.61 -7.81 -5.96
N GLY A 144 -7.12 -7.54 -7.17
CA GLY A 144 -7.19 -6.21 -7.77
C GLY A 144 -6.42 -5.17 -6.94
N PHE A 145 -5.11 -5.34 -6.85
CA PHE A 145 -4.22 -4.46 -6.08
C PHE A 145 -4.14 -3.06 -6.68
N ALA A 146 -4.06 -2.04 -5.82
CA ALA A 146 -3.78 -0.67 -6.23
C ALA A 146 -2.36 -0.51 -6.78
N LYS A 147 -1.39 -1.27 -6.25
CA LYS A 147 -0.02 -1.36 -6.74
C LYS A 147 0.64 -2.64 -6.26
N VAL A 148 1.46 -3.24 -7.12
CA VAL A 148 2.28 -4.40 -6.78
C VAL A 148 3.73 -4.13 -7.14
N HIS A 149 4.64 -4.46 -6.25
CA HIS A 149 6.06 -4.53 -6.55
C HIS A 149 6.41 -5.98 -6.92
N VAL A 150 6.73 -6.20 -8.18
CA VAL A 150 7.08 -7.53 -8.70
C VAL A 150 8.58 -7.72 -8.62
N PHE A 151 9.02 -8.80 -7.97
CA PHE A 151 10.44 -9.16 -7.83
C PHE A 151 10.70 -10.55 -8.40
N ALA A 152 11.72 -10.69 -9.23
CA ALA A 152 12.28 -12.00 -9.55
C ALA A 152 13.10 -12.50 -8.35
N TYR A 153 12.90 -13.77 -7.96
CA TYR A 153 13.73 -14.36 -6.93
C TYR A 153 15.21 -14.27 -7.27
N SER A 154 15.99 -13.76 -6.34
CA SER A 154 17.46 -13.66 -6.41
C SER A 154 18.09 -14.52 -5.33
N ILE A 155 19.07 -15.36 -5.72
CA ILE A 155 19.80 -16.22 -4.79
C ILE A 155 20.62 -15.35 -3.84
N ARG A 156 20.35 -15.51 -2.54
CA ARG A 156 21.13 -14.84 -1.47
C ARG A 156 21.91 -15.88 -0.69
N PRO A 157 23.26 -15.84 -0.70
CA PRO A 157 24.08 -16.75 0.06
C PRO A 157 23.68 -16.79 1.55
N GLY A 158 23.72 -17.97 2.15
CA GLY A 158 23.36 -18.15 3.55
C GLY A 158 21.87 -18.38 3.83
N THR A 159 20.98 -18.14 2.86
CA THR A 159 19.54 -18.39 3.03
C THR A 159 19.19 -19.86 2.77
N ARG A 160 18.08 -20.33 3.38
CA ARG A 160 17.53 -21.66 3.12
C ARG A 160 17.12 -21.81 1.65
N ALA A 161 16.50 -20.79 1.06
CA ALA A 161 16.05 -20.80 -0.33
C ALA A 161 17.20 -20.94 -1.34
N ALA A 162 18.39 -20.44 -1.03
CA ALA A 162 19.58 -20.61 -1.88
C ALA A 162 20.02 -22.07 -2.01
N LYS A 163 19.65 -22.94 -1.05
CA LYS A 163 19.99 -24.37 -1.02
C LYS A 163 18.86 -25.29 -1.51
N MET A 164 17.70 -24.72 -1.83
CA MET A 164 16.58 -25.48 -2.36
C MET A 164 16.88 -26.00 -3.77
N PRO A 165 16.41 -27.21 -4.12
CA PRO A 165 16.46 -27.72 -5.48
C PRO A 165 15.54 -26.89 -6.41
N ASP A 166 15.56 -27.26 -7.70
CA ASP A 166 14.65 -26.73 -8.71
C ASP A 166 14.69 -25.21 -8.84
N GLN A 167 15.91 -24.67 -8.84
CA GLN A 167 16.16 -23.25 -9.11
C GLN A 167 15.78 -22.91 -10.56
N LEU A 168 14.90 -21.95 -10.74
CA LEU A 168 14.50 -21.49 -12.06
C LEU A 168 15.64 -20.74 -12.75
N THR A 169 15.69 -20.87 -14.08
CA THR A 169 16.63 -20.12 -14.92
C THR A 169 16.32 -18.63 -14.91
N ARG A 170 17.30 -17.82 -15.26
CA ARG A 170 17.12 -16.38 -15.40
C ARG A 170 16.01 -16.04 -16.41
N GLN A 171 15.98 -16.71 -17.55
CA GLN A 171 14.99 -16.51 -18.59
C GLN A 171 13.56 -16.78 -18.10
N GLN A 172 13.34 -17.89 -17.35
CA GLN A 172 12.04 -18.22 -16.76
C GLN A 172 11.58 -17.13 -15.78
N LYS A 173 12.48 -16.64 -14.94
CA LYS A 173 12.17 -15.57 -13.98
C LYS A 173 11.83 -14.25 -14.67
N GLU A 174 12.58 -13.87 -15.69
CA GLU A 174 12.31 -12.67 -16.49
C GLU A 174 10.95 -12.77 -17.18
N GLN A 175 10.64 -13.91 -17.79
CA GLN A 175 9.34 -14.15 -18.42
C GLN A 175 8.18 -14.04 -17.41
N ARG A 176 8.30 -14.67 -16.23
CA ARG A 176 7.29 -14.61 -15.17
C ARG A 176 7.14 -13.19 -14.62
N SER A 177 8.25 -12.47 -14.43
CA SER A 177 8.19 -11.08 -13.99
C SER A 177 7.43 -10.21 -14.98
N HIS A 178 7.67 -10.39 -16.29
CA HIS A 178 6.97 -9.63 -17.31
C HIS A 178 5.46 -9.94 -17.32
N GLN A 179 5.06 -11.21 -17.24
CA GLN A 179 3.66 -11.60 -17.19
C GLN A 179 2.96 -11.09 -15.92
N MET A 180 3.60 -11.20 -14.75
CA MET A 180 3.05 -10.67 -13.50
C MET A 180 2.93 -9.14 -13.55
N ALA A 181 3.92 -8.44 -14.10
CA ALA A 181 3.87 -6.99 -14.25
C ALA A 181 2.70 -6.55 -15.13
N GLN A 182 2.41 -7.25 -16.24
CA GLN A 182 1.25 -6.95 -17.09
C GLN A 182 -0.07 -7.05 -16.32
N VAL A 183 -0.28 -8.14 -15.59
CA VAL A 183 -1.49 -8.34 -14.77
C VAL A 183 -1.64 -7.27 -13.70
N THR A 184 -0.57 -6.94 -13.01
CA THR A 184 -0.60 -5.97 -11.91
C THR A 184 -0.72 -4.53 -12.41
N GLU A 185 -0.26 -4.24 -13.62
CA GLU A 185 -0.45 -2.96 -14.29
C GLU A 185 -1.92 -2.76 -14.69
N GLU A 186 -2.59 -3.79 -15.22
CA GLU A 186 -4.03 -3.76 -15.49
C GLU A 186 -4.83 -3.48 -14.20
N SER A 187 -4.48 -4.13 -13.09
CA SER A 187 -5.11 -3.87 -11.78
C SER A 187 -4.90 -2.43 -11.32
N ARG A 188 -3.68 -1.89 -11.50
CA ARG A 188 -3.37 -0.51 -11.16
C ARG A 188 -4.21 0.48 -11.98
N LYS A 189 -4.29 0.28 -13.30
CA LYS A 189 -5.11 1.13 -14.18
C LYS A 189 -6.59 1.11 -13.77
N SER A 190 -7.11 -0.07 -13.46
CA SER A 190 -8.47 -0.23 -12.96
C SER A 190 -8.69 0.50 -11.63
N PHE A 191 -7.74 0.40 -10.69
CA PHE A 191 -7.79 1.12 -9.43
C PHE A 191 -7.76 2.63 -9.64
N LEU A 192 -6.84 3.16 -10.46
CA LEU A 192 -6.78 4.61 -10.74
C LEU A 192 -8.07 5.10 -11.44
N GLN A 193 -8.59 4.32 -12.36
CA GLN A 193 -9.85 4.65 -13.03
C GLN A 193 -11.04 4.68 -12.05
N SER A 194 -11.06 3.83 -11.04
CA SER A 194 -12.11 3.83 -10.01
C SER A 194 -12.10 5.08 -9.12
N GLN A 195 -11.00 5.83 -9.09
CA GLN A 195 -10.90 7.08 -8.34
C GLN A 195 -11.54 8.27 -9.08
N VAL A 196 -11.79 8.15 -10.38
CA VAL A 196 -12.36 9.24 -11.19
C VAL A 196 -13.77 9.59 -10.72
N GLY A 197 -14.02 10.88 -10.52
CA GLY A 197 -15.26 11.42 -9.98
C GLY A 197 -15.26 11.63 -8.47
N MET A 198 -14.32 11.02 -7.73
CA MET A 198 -14.22 11.21 -6.29
C MET A 198 -13.66 12.60 -5.93
N VAL A 199 -14.06 13.07 -4.77
CA VAL A 199 -13.48 14.26 -4.13
C VAL A 199 -12.62 13.76 -2.97
N GLU A 200 -11.33 14.06 -3.05
CA GLU A 200 -10.35 13.55 -2.10
C GLU A 200 -9.49 14.68 -1.53
N SER A 201 -9.06 14.55 -0.30
CA SER A 201 -8.05 15.44 0.26
C SER A 201 -6.66 15.00 -0.22
N VAL A 202 -5.91 15.92 -0.85
CA VAL A 202 -4.58 15.66 -1.39
C VAL A 202 -3.54 16.46 -0.62
N LEU A 203 -2.53 15.79 -0.08
CA LEU A 203 -1.33 16.44 0.46
C LEU A 203 -0.32 16.59 -0.69
N PHE A 204 0.06 17.83 -0.98
CA PHE A 204 0.96 18.13 -2.08
C PHE A 204 2.43 18.08 -1.66
N GLU A 205 3.25 17.49 -2.51
CA GLU A 205 4.69 17.30 -2.35
C GLU A 205 5.48 18.44 -3.00
N THR A 206 6.78 18.51 -2.70
CA THR A 206 7.70 19.47 -3.32
C THR A 206 7.93 19.14 -4.81
N GLU A 207 7.92 17.86 -5.15
CA GLU A 207 8.18 17.40 -6.50
C GLU A 207 6.99 17.68 -7.42
N LYS A 208 7.28 18.18 -8.63
CA LYS A 208 6.28 18.37 -9.68
C LYS A 208 6.39 17.23 -10.69
N LEU A 209 5.27 16.78 -11.18
CA LEU A 209 5.20 15.76 -12.22
C LEU A 209 4.62 16.38 -13.51
N ASP A 210 5.34 16.28 -14.61
CA ASP A 210 4.95 16.89 -15.90
C ASP A 210 4.62 18.40 -15.80
N GLY A 211 5.30 19.10 -14.90
CA GLY A 211 5.08 20.52 -14.65
C GLY A 211 3.83 20.85 -13.80
N MET A 212 3.07 19.85 -13.38
CA MET A 212 1.91 19.98 -12.49
C MET A 212 2.30 19.82 -11.02
N GLN A 213 1.53 20.42 -10.14
CA GLN A 213 1.61 20.16 -8.69
C GLN A 213 1.21 18.70 -8.45
N HIS A 214 2.03 17.97 -7.70
CA HIS A 214 1.85 16.54 -7.45
C HIS A 214 1.64 16.28 -5.94
N GLY A 215 0.78 15.33 -5.62
CA GLY A 215 0.53 14.95 -4.23
C GLY A 215 -0.19 13.61 -4.12
N TYR A 216 -0.57 13.25 -2.89
CA TYR A 216 -1.20 11.97 -2.60
C TYR A 216 -2.48 12.14 -1.78
N THR A 217 -3.48 11.33 -2.11
CA THR A 217 -4.69 11.17 -1.29
C THR A 217 -4.40 10.39 -0.01
N LYS A 218 -5.39 10.28 0.90
CA LYS A 218 -5.26 9.44 2.10
C LYS A 218 -4.98 7.96 1.75
N ASN A 219 -5.58 7.42 0.69
CA ASN A 219 -5.32 6.05 0.24
C ASN A 219 -4.08 5.93 -0.66
N TYR A 220 -3.23 6.96 -0.72
CA TYR A 220 -1.98 7.02 -1.47
C TYR A 220 -2.13 6.95 -2.98
N THR A 221 -3.27 7.38 -3.50
CA THR A 221 -3.44 7.62 -4.94
C THR A 221 -2.64 8.85 -5.33
N PRO A 222 -1.71 8.77 -6.30
CA PRO A 222 -0.98 9.94 -6.80
C PRO A 222 -1.92 10.79 -7.65
N VAL A 223 -1.92 12.09 -7.39
CA VAL A 223 -2.78 13.07 -8.07
C VAL A 223 -1.94 14.25 -8.55
N CYS A 224 -2.14 14.65 -9.80
CA CYS A 224 -1.56 15.85 -10.39
C CYS A 224 -2.63 16.89 -10.65
N VAL A 225 -2.32 18.14 -10.33
CA VAL A 225 -3.20 19.27 -10.50
C VAL A 225 -2.47 20.42 -11.21
N GLN A 226 -3.09 21.00 -12.23
CA GLN A 226 -2.58 22.23 -12.83
C GLN A 226 -2.90 23.40 -11.90
N SER A 227 -1.88 24.08 -11.40
CA SER A 227 -2.03 25.24 -10.53
C SER A 227 -0.83 26.17 -10.65
N ASP A 228 -1.11 27.47 -10.73
CA ASP A 228 -0.09 28.53 -10.66
C ASP A 228 0.33 28.82 -9.22
N ARG A 229 -0.43 28.32 -8.23
CA ARG A 229 -0.11 28.44 -6.81
C ARG A 229 0.86 27.35 -6.40
N GLU A 230 1.77 27.69 -5.50
CA GLU A 230 2.57 26.68 -4.79
C GLU A 230 1.71 25.99 -3.73
N LEU A 231 1.61 24.66 -3.82
CA LEU A 231 0.75 23.86 -2.93
C LEU A 231 1.55 22.95 -1.98
N CYS A 232 2.88 22.95 -2.10
CA CYS A 232 3.76 22.08 -1.32
C CYS A 232 3.49 22.15 0.19
N GLY A 233 3.41 21.00 0.84
CA GLY A 233 3.19 20.85 2.28
C GLY A 233 1.76 21.19 2.74
N SER A 234 0.83 21.49 1.83
CA SER A 234 -0.55 21.79 2.16
C SER A 234 -1.52 20.73 1.68
N ILE A 235 -2.66 20.63 2.38
CA ILE A 235 -3.73 19.68 2.04
C ILE A 235 -4.88 20.46 1.41
N HIS A 236 -5.32 20.01 0.24
CA HIS A 236 -6.44 20.60 -0.49
C HIS A 236 -7.44 19.56 -0.95
N SER A 237 -8.71 19.94 -1.02
CA SER A 237 -9.76 19.11 -1.64
C SER A 237 -9.63 19.18 -3.15
N VAL A 238 -9.60 18.01 -3.78
CA VAL A 238 -9.40 17.83 -5.21
C VAL A 238 -10.48 16.92 -5.76
N ARG A 239 -11.17 17.31 -6.81
CA ARG A 239 -12.02 16.44 -7.61
C ARG A 239 -11.15 15.71 -8.65
N ILE A 240 -11.14 14.39 -8.61
CA ILE A 240 -10.40 13.57 -9.57
C ILE A 240 -11.21 13.55 -10.89
N THR A 241 -10.62 14.07 -11.97
CA THR A 241 -11.28 14.26 -13.26
C THR A 241 -10.85 13.27 -14.33
N GLY A 242 -9.74 12.56 -14.10
CA GLY A 242 -9.22 11.57 -15.05
C GLY A 242 -8.13 10.71 -14.42
N ALA A 243 -7.80 9.61 -15.10
CA ALA A 243 -6.71 8.71 -14.74
C ALA A 243 -5.76 8.55 -15.92
N LYS A 244 -4.46 8.55 -15.63
CA LYS A 244 -3.38 8.16 -16.53
C LYS A 244 -2.76 6.83 -16.06
N ASP A 245 -1.70 6.37 -16.71
CA ASP A 245 -1.09 5.06 -16.38
C ASP A 245 -0.63 4.98 -14.92
N ASP A 246 -0.05 6.05 -14.37
CA ASP A 246 0.57 6.04 -13.03
C ASP A 246 -0.03 7.02 -12.02
N TYR A 247 -0.88 7.95 -12.45
CA TYR A 247 -1.47 8.97 -11.59
C TYR A 247 -2.84 9.43 -12.08
N CYS A 248 -3.59 10.06 -11.20
CA CYS A 248 -4.84 10.72 -11.52
C CYS A 248 -4.63 12.19 -11.84
N ILE A 249 -5.49 12.76 -12.68
CA ILE A 249 -5.62 14.20 -12.90
C ILE A 249 -6.74 14.71 -12.02
N GLY A 250 -6.50 15.83 -11.34
CA GLY A 250 -7.50 16.46 -10.49
C GLY A 250 -7.65 17.96 -10.74
N GLN A 251 -8.72 18.49 -10.18
CA GLN A 251 -9.02 19.92 -10.14
C GLN A 251 -9.20 20.33 -8.68
N LEU A 252 -8.53 21.41 -8.26
CA LEU A 252 -8.73 22.01 -6.94
C LEU A 252 -10.17 22.47 -6.82
N LEU A 253 -10.80 22.15 -5.69
CA LEU A 253 -12.11 22.71 -5.36
C LEU A 253 -11.96 24.09 -4.73
N THR A 254 -12.84 25.00 -5.12
CA THR A 254 -12.99 26.31 -4.48
C THR A 254 -13.67 26.17 -3.12
N GLU A 255 -13.56 27.20 -2.26
CA GLU A 255 -14.23 27.21 -0.95
C GLU A 255 -15.76 27.07 -1.07
N GLN A 256 -16.36 27.53 -2.17
CA GLN A 256 -17.79 27.40 -2.43
C GLN A 256 -18.18 25.96 -2.79
N GLU A 257 -17.36 25.25 -3.55
CA GLU A 257 -17.59 23.85 -3.94
C GLU A 257 -17.31 22.84 -2.82
N GLN A 258 -16.66 23.27 -1.73
CA GLN A 258 -16.42 22.44 -0.53
C GLN A 258 -17.61 22.48 0.45
N ALA A 259 -18.52 23.43 0.30
CA ALA A 259 -19.66 23.66 1.20
C ALA A 259 -20.97 22.99 0.72
N GLU A 260 -20.98 22.46 -0.51
CA GLU A 260 -22.08 21.67 -1.08
C GLU A 260 -21.87 20.16 -0.87
#